data_4a5fce7a7f177bab5f46dbbb119b6e80
#
_entry.id   4a5fce7a7f177bab5f46dbbb119b6e80
#
_cell.length_a   1.000
_cell.length_b   1.000
_cell.length_c   1.000
_cell.angle_alpha   90.00
_cell.angle_beta   90.00
_cell.angle_gamma   90.00
#
_symmetry.space_group_name_H-M   'P 1'
#
loop_
_entity.id
_entity.type
_entity.pdbx_description
1 polymer ?
#
loop_
_entity_poly.entity_id
_entity_poly.type
_entity_poly.pdbx_seq_one_letter_code
_entity_poly.pdbx_strand_id
1 'polypeptide(L)'
;MLRRVAELPWPLRYLLIAIIAIIVLCILCWVDKADESRVELHVRASHPLGIRLAPSLARWYRVDVPASQVDDALAAMRRDPFVDEAFVAPVVSLPSVDDGDACPITTPAYDHLQGYLAPAPDGIDAAAAWRRGDRGGGVWFADVEGGWNARHEDLPGDRISLVHGSPVDAPGWREHGTAVLGEVVGIANGRGVTGIAPDVERVVTASIGSSTSAAAIAEAARQLRAGDVLLVELQGLGPLGRFMPVEYWDDNFDAIAAATARGVVVIEAAGNGGENLDRALYRGKLDRKKRDSGAIVVGAGAPPRTGFSDRARLDFSNYGTRVDVQGWGRRVATLDYGDLQRCDDDTRERHYTDEFSGTSSASPIVAGAAILLESLAQRTLSPVQVRAVLAAAGSPQTGNTREHIGPRPDLAEALSAIERSAMRSR
;
A
#
# COMPACT_ATOMS: atom_id res chain seq x y z
N MET A 1 -4.74 -16.69 -43.90
CA MET A 1 -5.26 -15.31 -44.00
C MET A 1 -4.34 -14.30 -43.28
N LEU A 2 -3.82 -14.61 -42.11
CA LEU A 2 -2.98 -13.72 -41.29
C LEU A 2 -1.63 -13.31 -41.93
N ARG A 3 -1.00 -14.12 -42.79
CA ARG A 3 0.24 -13.73 -43.49
C ARG A 3 0.08 -12.58 -44.51
N ARG A 4 -1.10 -12.38 -45.06
CA ARG A 4 -1.35 -11.29 -46.04
C ARG A 4 -1.63 -9.93 -45.38
N VAL A 5 -2.00 -9.90 -44.12
CA VAL A 5 -2.20 -8.63 -43.37
C VAL A 5 -0.88 -7.93 -43.03
N ALA A 6 0.18 -8.71 -42.88
CA ALA A 6 1.52 -8.18 -42.61
C ALA A 6 2.13 -7.41 -43.79
N GLU A 7 1.60 -7.57 -44.99
CA GLU A 7 2.11 -6.93 -46.22
C GLU A 7 1.33 -5.67 -46.63
N LEU A 8 0.27 -5.27 -45.87
CA LEU A 8 -0.51 -4.08 -46.17
C LEU A 8 0.24 -2.79 -45.76
N PRO A 9 0.09 -1.67 -46.52
CA PRO A 9 0.62 -0.36 -46.12
C PRO A 9 0.09 0.10 -44.79
N TRP A 10 0.94 0.79 -44.01
CA TRP A 10 0.71 1.19 -42.64
C TRP A 10 -0.69 1.77 -42.31
N PRO A 11 -1.29 2.66 -43.13
CA PRO A 11 -2.64 3.16 -42.88
C PRO A 11 -3.73 2.09 -43.00
N LEU A 12 -3.56 1.12 -43.88
CA LEU A 12 -4.55 0.04 -44.10
C LEU A 12 -4.53 -1.02 -43.00
N ARG A 13 -3.41 -1.21 -42.33
CA ARG A 13 -3.31 -2.08 -41.14
C ARG A 13 -4.11 -1.52 -39.98
N TYR A 14 -3.98 -0.22 -39.72
CA TYR A 14 -4.75 0.45 -38.66
C TYR A 14 -6.23 0.44 -38.93
N LEU A 15 -6.64 0.63 -40.20
CA LEU A 15 -8.06 0.56 -40.60
C LEU A 15 -8.60 -0.84 -40.39
N LEU A 16 -7.84 -1.89 -40.71
CA LEU A 16 -8.26 -3.28 -40.55
C LEU A 16 -8.32 -3.70 -39.07
N ILE A 17 -7.36 -3.25 -38.23
CA ILE A 17 -7.38 -3.48 -36.79
C ILE A 17 -8.55 -2.72 -36.14
N ALA A 18 -8.79 -1.47 -36.54
CA ALA A 18 -9.95 -0.70 -36.09
C ALA A 18 -11.28 -1.34 -36.53
N ILE A 19 -11.35 -1.89 -37.74
CA ILE A 19 -12.54 -2.60 -38.25
C ILE A 19 -12.74 -3.93 -37.52
N ILE A 20 -11.66 -4.67 -37.19
CA ILE A 20 -11.75 -5.90 -36.38
C ILE A 20 -12.18 -5.57 -34.95
N ALA A 21 -11.62 -4.51 -34.35
CA ALA A 21 -12.05 -4.02 -33.03
C ALA A 21 -13.52 -3.56 -33.05
N ILE A 22 -13.96 -2.86 -34.10
CA ILE A 22 -15.36 -2.44 -34.27
C ILE A 22 -16.28 -3.66 -34.53
N ILE A 23 -15.87 -4.64 -35.32
CA ILE A 23 -16.64 -5.87 -35.55
C ILE A 23 -16.75 -6.71 -34.29
N VAL A 24 -15.68 -6.82 -33.49
CA VAL A 24 -15.73 -7.46 -32.19
C VAL A 24 -16.62 -6.65 -31.23
N LEU A 25 -16.54 -5.31 -31.21
CA LEU A 25 -17.48 -4.47 -30.46
C LEU A 25 -18.93 -4.62 -30.97
N CYS A 26 -19.18 -4.68 -32.29
CA CYS A 26 -20.52 -4.82 -32.84
C CYS A 26 -21.12 -6.21 -32.61
N ILE A 27 -20.34 -7.27 -32.67
CA ILE A 27 -20.78 -8.63 -32.31
C ILE A 27 -21.10 -8.66 -30.78
N LEU A 28 -20.34 -7.96 -29.94
CA LEU A 28 -20.61 -7.82 -28.52
C LEU A 28 -21.83 -6.93 -28.19
N CYS A 29 -22.21 -6.01 -29.10
CA CYS A 29 -23.41 -5.17 -28.93
C CYS A 29 -24.72 -5.88 -29.36
N TRP A 30 -24.68 -7.04 -29.96
CA TRP A 30 -25.86 -7.76 -30.47
C TRP A 30 -26.31 -8.93 -29.59
N VAL A 31 -25.57 -9.24 -28.53
CA VAL A 31 -25.98 -10.19 -27.49
C VAL A 31 -26.67 -9.41 -26.39
N ASP A 32 -27.90 -9.70 -26.19
CA ASP A 32 -28.94 -9.20 -25.29
C ASP A 32 -28.48 -8.48 -24.02
N LYS A 33 -29.15 -7.36 -23.65
CA LYS A 33 -29.01 -6.55 -22.48
C LYS A 33 -29.44 -7.28 -21.19
N ALA A 34 -28.80 -8.37 -20.84
CA ALA A 34 -28.79 -8.88 -19.50
C ALA A 34 -27.60 -8.23 -18.78
N ASP A 35 -27.83 -7.82 -17.55
CA ASP A 35 -26.88 -7.17 -16.62
C ASP A 35 -25.68 -8.10 -16.33
N GLU A 36 -24.78 -8.26 -17.29
CA GLU A 36 -23.56 -9.03 -17.12
C GLU A 36 -22.52 -8.17 -16.42
N SER A 37 -22.14 -8.58 -15.22
CA SER A 37 -21.01 -7.98 -14.49
C SER A 37 -19.78 -7.93 -15.40
N ARG A 38 -19.17 -6.76 -15.52
CA ARG A 38 -17.94 -6.57 -16.30
C ARG A 38 -16.72 -6.82 -15.43
N VAL A 39 -15.68 -7.37 -16.04
CA VAL A 39 -14.39 -7.63 -15.41
C VAL A 39 -13.34 -6.76 -16.09
N GLU A 40 -12.53 -6.08 -15.28
CA GLU A 40 -11.43 -5.26 -15.75
C GLU A 40 -10.19 -6.13 -15.99
N LEU A 41 -9.58 -5.99 -17.17
CA LEU A 41 -8.30 -6.59 -17.50
C LEU A 41 -7.23 -5.51 -17.58
N HIS A 42 -6.08 -5.78 -16.98
CA HIS A 42 -4.88 -4.98 -17.13
C HIS A 42 -4.00 -5.57 -18.22
N VAL A 43 -3.61 -4.75 -19.18
CA VAL A 43 -2.86 -5.17 -20.35
C VAL A 43 -1.63 -4.30 -20.57
N ARG A 44 -0.45 -4.91 -20.57
CA ARG A 44 0.79 -4.25 -20.98
C ARG A 44 1.07 -4.54 -22.44
N ALA A 45 1.17 -3.50 -23.26
CA ALA A 45 1.37 -3.63 -24.69
C ALA A 45 2.31 -2.58 -25.27
N SER A 46 2.96 -2.92 -26.39
CA SER A 46 3.84 -2.02 -27.15
C SER A 46 3.07 -1.00 -27.99
N HIS A 47 1.77 -1.25 -28.25
CA HIS A 47 0.86 -0.36 -28.98
C HIS A 47 -0.36 -0.01 -28.09
N PRO A 48 -1.00 1.16 -28.30
CA PRO A 48 -2.18 1.55 -27.54
C PRO A 48 -3.32 0.54 -27.68
N LEU A 49 -3.82 0.03 -26.56
CA LEU A 49 -4.96 -0.87 -26.44
C LEU A 49 -5.91 -0.32 -25.38
N GLY A 50 -7.07 0.19 -25.79
CA GLY A 50 -8.07 0.67 -24.83
C GLY A 50 -7.70 1.94 -24.07
N ILE A 51 -8.16 2.04 -22.81
CA ILE A 51 -7.92 3.20 -21.94
C ILE A 51 -6.60 3.00 -21.19
N ARG A 52 -5.70 3.99 -21.25
CA ARG A 52 -4.46 3.96 -20.47
C ARG A 52 -4.75 4.02 -18.97
N LEU A 53 -4.11 3.19 -18.15
CA LEU A 53 -4.30 3.15 -16.70
C LEU A 53 -3.96 4.49 -16.03
N ALA A 54 -2.81 5.07 -16.40
CA ALA A 54 -2.41 6.41 -15.98
C ALA A 54 -1.43 7.03 -16.98
N PRO A 55 -1.31 8.36 -17.06
CA PRO A 55 -0.33 9.01 -17.96
C PRO A 55 1.11 8.55 -17.73
N SER A 56 1.47 8.27 -16.47
CA SER A 56 2.78 7.76 -16.05
C SER A 56 3.01 6.28 -16.36
N LEU A 57 1.96 5.50 -16.63
CA LEU A 57 2.00 4.08 -17.00
C LEU A 57 1.84 3.91 -18.52
N ALA A 58 2.81 4.41 -19.28
CA ALA A 58 2.72 4.60 -20.73
C ALA A 58 2.39 3.35 -21.55
N ARG A 59 2.62 2.15 -21.01
CA ARG A 59 2.41 0.87 -21.68
C ARG A 59 1.27 0.03 -21.09
N TRP A 60 0.61 0.52 -20.04
CA TRP A 60 -0.48 -0.18 -19.37
C TRP A 60 -1.85 0.35 -19.78
N TYR A 61 -2.75 -0.54 -20.12
CA TYR A 61 -4.09 -0.26 -20.62
C TYR A 61 -5.12 -1.07 -19.84
N ARG A 62 -6.30 -0.49 -19.68
CA ARG A 62 -7.49 -1.12 -19.12
C ARG A 62 -8.39 -1.57 -20.25
N VAL A 63 -8.90 -2.79 -20.16
CA VAL A 63 -9.91 -3.36 -21.07
C VAL A 63 -11.01 -3.99 -20.24
N ASP A 64 -12.25 -3.52 -20.40
CA ASP A 64 -13.41 -4.05 -19.70
C ASP A 64 -14.10 -5.12 -20.57
N VAL A 65 -14.25 -6.32 -20.04
CA VAL A 65 -14.89 -7.46 -20.72
C VAL A 65 -16.05 -8.03 -19.88
N PRO A 66 -17.09 -8.62 -20.51
CA PRO A 66 -18.09 -9.39 -19.77
C PRO A 66 -17.46 -10.54 -19.00
N ALA A 67 -17.96 -10.82 -17.79
CA ALA A 67 -17.41 -11.88 -16.94
C ALA A 67 -17.39 -13.26 -17.62
N SER A 68 -18.39 -13.55 -18.46
CA SER A 68 -18.47 -14.79 -19.25
C SER A 68 -17.40 -14.94 -20.33
N GLN A 69 -16.69 -13.86 -20.69
CA GLN A 69 -15.72 -13.82 -21.79
C GLN A 69 -14.26 -13.62 -21.33
N VAL A 70 -14.02 -13.58 -20.03
CA VAL A 70 -12.70 -13.26 -19.46
C VAL A 70 -11.61 -14.21 -19.94
N ASP A 71 -11.85 -15.52 -19.90
CA ASP A 71 -10.86 -16.53 -20.28
C ASP A 71 -10.52 -16.46 -21.77
N ASP A 72 -11.52 -16.27 -22.61
CA ASP A 72 -11.34 -16.13 -24.06
C ASP A 72 -10.62 -14.84 -24.41
N ALA A 73 -10.96 -13.73 -23.77
CA ALA A 73 -10.30 -12.44 -23.93
C ALA A 73 -8.83 -12.50 -23.51
N LEU A 74 -8.52 -13.07 -22.34
CA LEU A 74 -7.15 -13.27 -21.90
C LEU A 74 -6.35 -14.18 -22.83
N ALA A 75 -6.97 -15.28 -23.31
CA ALA A 75 -6.34 -16.18 -24.26
C ALA A 75 -6.07 -15.51 -25.62
N ALA A 76 -6.96 -14.64 -26.07
CA ALA A 76 -6.79 -13.86 -27.29
C ALA A 76 -5.66 -12.82 -27.13
N MET A 77 -5.66 -12.05 -26.03
CA MET A 77 -4.63 -11.05 -25.74
C MET A 77 -3.24 -11.67 -25.62
N ARG A 78 -3.09 -12.78 -24.93
CA ARG A 78 -1.80 -13.50 -24.77
C ARG A 78 -1.23 -14.07 -26.07
N ARG A 79 -2.03 -14.17 -27.11
CA ARG A 79 -1.58 -14.59 -28.47
C ARG A 79 -1.19 -13.40 -29.35
N ASP A 80 -1.53 -12.20 -28.95
CA ASP A 80 -1.20 -10.98 -29.69
C ASP A 80 0.30 -10.66 -29.52
N PRO A 81 1.08 -10.56 -30.61
CA PRO A 81 2.52 -10.30 -30.52
C PRO A 81 2.86 -8.90 -29.97
N PHE A 82 1.90 -8.00 -29.87
CA PHE A 82 2.08 -6.66 -29.32
C PHE A 82 1.69 -6.56 -27.83
N VAL A 83 1.12 -7.62 -27.26
CA VAL A 83 0.78 -7.72 -25.85
C VAL A 83 1.89 -8.47 -25.11
N ASP A 84 2.55 -7.78 -24.18
CA ASP A 84 3.56 -8.40 -23.33
C ASP A 84 2.91 -9.17 -22.18
N GLU A 85 1.79 -8.66 -21.65
CA GLU A 85 1.11 -9.23 -20.49
C GLU A 85 -0.36 -8.82 -20.43
N ALA A 86 -1.23 -9.73 -19.98
CA ALA A 86 -2.64 -9.47 -19.70
C ALA A 86 -3.15 -10.34 -18.55
N PHE A 87 -3.84 -9.72 -17.59
CA PHE A 87 -4.43 -10.39 -16.43
C PHE A 87 -5.70 -9.66 -15.94
N VAL A 88 -6.49 -10.35 -15.13
CA VAL A 88 -7.65 -9.76 -14.44
C VAL A 88 -7.14 -8.78 -13.39
N ALA A 89 -7.68 -7.56 -13.36
CA ALA A 89 -7.37 -6.59 -12.32
C ALA A 89 -7.60 -7.19 -10.92
N PRO A 90 -6.67 -7.01 -9.97
CA PRO A 90 -6.84 -7.55 -8.64
C PRO A 90 -8.03 -6.90 -7.91
N VAL A 91 -8.88 -7.72 -7.31
CA VAL A 91 -9.88 -7.23 -6.36
C VAL A 91 -9.19 -6.97 -5.03
N VAL A 92 -9.20 -5.71 -4.58
CA VAL A 92 -8.65 -5.29 -3.29
C VAL A 92 -9.73 -5.31 -2.21
N SER A 93 -9.39 -5.71 -0.97
CA SER A 93 -10.32 -5.83 0.16
C SER A 93 -9.70 -5.51 1.51
N LEU A 94 -10.55 -5.25 2.52
CA LEU A 94 -10.21 -4.86 3.88
C LEU A 94 -10.57 -5.95 4.92
N PRO A 95 -9.91 -6.00 6.08
CA PRO A 95 -10.38 -6.75 7.25
C PRO A 95 -11.45 -5.97 8.05
N SER A 96 -12.35 -6.66 8.75
CA SER A 96 -13.50 -6.09 9.52
C SER A 96 -13.43 -6.40 11.01
N VAL A 97 -13.97 -5.52 11.87
CA VAL A 97 -14.12 -5.66 13.34
C VAL A 97 -15.44 -5.05 13.84
N ASP A 98 -15.93 -5.46 15.02
CA ASP A 98 -17.28 -5.19 15.56
C ASP A 98 -17.29 -4.45 16.92
N ASP A 99 -18.30 -3.62 17.13
CA ASP A 99 -18.94 -2.84 18.23
C ASP A 99 -18.32 -2.55 19.62
N GLY A 100 -18.32 -1.25 20.05
CA GLY A 100 -17.86 -0.65 21.31
C GLY A 100 -18.75 0.48 21.91
N ASP A 101 -18.36 1.07 23.04
CA ASP A 101 -19.15 1.86 24.01
C ASP A 101 -19.11 3.41 23.90
N ALA A 102 -19.97 4.08 24.68
CA ALA A 102 -20.43 5.46 24.65
C ALA A 102 -19.39 6.62 24.47
N CYS A 103 -19.82 7.69 23.76
CA CYS A 103 -19.05 8.90 23.46
C CYS A 103 -18.80 9.77 24.71
N PRO A 104 -17.55 10.09 25.09
CA PRO A 104 -17.22 11.03 26.15
C PRO A 104 -17.44 12.49 25.70
N ILE A 105 -17.70 13.40 26.66
CA ILE A 105 -17.84 14.85 26.37
C ILE A 105 -16.55 15.40 25.72
N THR A 106 -15.39 14.93 26.20
CA THR A 106 -14.07 15.28 25.66
C THR A 106 -13.29 13.98 25.45
N THR A 107 -12.73 13.80 24.27
CA THR A 107 -11.91 12.62 23.96
C THR A 107 -10.71 12.52 24.89
N PRO A 108 -10.52 11.40 25.62
CA PRO A 108 -9.34 11.17 26.46
C PRO A 108 -8.07 11.05 25.63
N ALA A 109 -6.90 11.09 26.27
CA ALA A 109 -5.63 10.73 25.65
C ALA A 109 -5.47 9.20 25.62
N TYR A 110 -5.28 8.64 24.44
CA TYR A 110 -5.07 7.20 24.19
C TYR A 110 -3.62 6.84 23.84
N ASP A 111 -2.71 7.79 23.91
CA ASP A 111 -1.27 7.61 23.65
C ASP A 111 -0.64 6.49 24.49
N HIS A 112 -1.16 6.26 25.70
CA HIS A 112 -0.72 5.16 26.56
C HIS A 112 -1.03 3.76 26.02
N LEU A 113 -1.96 3.64 25.04
CA LEU A 113 -2.30 2.41 24.33
C LEU A 113 -1.42 2.19 23.09
N GLN A 114 -0.73 3.22 22.61
CA GLN A 114 0.14 3.18 21.44
C GLN A 114 1.50 2.54 21.73
N GLY A 115 1.49 1.28 22.20
CA GLY A 115 2.72 0.58 22.58
C GLY A 115 3.71 0.39 21.43
N TYR A 116 3.29 0.52 20.18
CA TYR A 116 4.17 0.49 19.02
C TYR A 116 5.13 1.68 18.94
N LEU A 117 4.84 2.79 19.67
CA LEU A 117 5.75 3.94 19.82
C LEU A 117 6.85 3.71 20.86
N ALA A 118 6.66 2.72 21.74
CA ALA A 118 7.56 2.42 22.86
C ALA A 118 9.00 2.12 22.40
N PRO A 119 9.97 2.19 23.33
CA PRO A 119 11.32 1.74 23.03
C PRO A 119 11.38 0.30 22.48
N ALA A 120 12.34 0.02 21.60
CA ALA A 120 12.63 -1.34 21.14
C ALA A 120 13.04 -2.22 22.35
N PRO A 121 12.69 -3.54 22.34
CA PRO A 121 12.10 -4.26 21.22
C PRO A 121 10.57 -4.23 21.19
N ASP A 122 9.90 -3.62 22.16
CA ASP A 122 8.44 -3.61 22.28
C ASP A 122 7.79 -2.80 21.16
N GLY A 123 8.28 -1.59 20.89
CA GLY A 123 7.90 -0.72 19.78
C GLY A 123 9.05 -0.40 18.84
N ILE A 124 8.94 0.72 18.12
CA ILE A 124 9.95 1.21 17.16
C ILE A 124 10.86 2.30 17.74
N ASP A 125 10.72 2.67 19.01
CA ASP A 125 11.36 3.82 19.69
C ASP A 125 11.18 5.16 18.93
N ALA A 126 9.93 5.52 18.62
CA ALA A 126 9.61 6.80 17.98
C ALA A 126 10.14 7.99 18.78
N ALA A 127 10.14 7.88 20.11
CA ALA A 127 10.68 8.90 21.01
C ALA A 127 12.17 9.19 20.79
N ALA A 128 12.94 8.25 20.24
CA ALA A 128 14.35 8.49 19.90
C ALA A 128 14.53 9.56 18.83
N ALA A 129 13.66 9.58 17.82
CA ALA A 129 13.60 10.64 16.81
C ALA A 129 13.08 11.95 17.40
N TRP A 130 11.97 11.88 18.14
CA TRP A 130 11.37 13.07 18.77
C TRP A 130 12.31 13.80 19.72
N ARG A 131 13.13 13.06 20.49
CA ARG A 131 14.18 13.65 21.35
C ARG A 131 15.29 14.36 20.57
N ARG A 132 15.46 14.05 19.29
CA ARG A 132 16.37 14.76 18.36
C ARG A 132 15.74 16.03 17.77
N GLY A 133 14.51 16.35 18.17
CA GLY A 133 13.79 17.56 17.75
C GLY A 133 13.07 17.41 16.42
N ASP A 134 12.90 16.18 15.93
CA ASP A 134 12.22 15.93 14.66
C ASP A 134 11.03 14.97 14.82
N ARG A 135 9.93 15.32 14.15
CA ARG A 135 8.67 14.61 14.16
C ARG A 135 8.08 14.45 12.74
N GLY A 136 8.94 14.41 11.71
CA GLY A 136 8.58 14.24 10.32
C GLY A 136 8.56 15.53 9.49
N GLY A 137 9.10 16.64 10.00
CA GLY A 137 9.12 17.92 9.31
C GLY A 137 9.85 17.86 7.96
N GLY A 138 9.34 18.60 6.95
CA GLY A 138 9.92 18.68 5.60
C GLY A 138 9.70 17.45 4.70
N VAL A 139 9.07 16.37 5.21
CA VAL A 139 8.70 15.18 4.44
C VAL A 139 7.22 15.24 4.06
N TRP A 140 6.90 14.87 2.82
CA TRP A 140 5.53 14.63 2.39
C TRP A 140 5.23 13.14 2.52
N PHE A 141 4.02 12.85 2.98
CA PHE A 141 3.50 11.50 3.11
C PHE A 141 2.36 11.29 2.12
N ALA A 142 2.36 10.18 1.40
CA ALA A 142 1.23 9.79 0.57
C ALA A 142 0.68 8.44 1.04
N ASP A 143 -0.65 8.32 0.99
CA ASP A 143 -1.39 7.09 1.32
C ASP A 143 -2.31 6.69 0.17
N VAL A 144 -2.24 5.43 -0.25
CA VAL A 144 -3.06 4.84 -1.32
C VAL A 144 -4.04 3.85 -0.73
N GLU A 145 -5.31 4.23 -0.75
CA GLU A 145 -6.42 3.56 -0.06
C GLU A 145 -7.75 3.65 -0.83
N GLY A 146 -8.82 3.11 -0.25
CA GLY A 146 -10.19 3.31 -0.73
C GLY A 146 -10.83 4.61 -0.28
N GLY A 147 -10.55 5.10 0.94
CA GLY A 147 -11.16 6.33 1.47
C GLY A 147 -10.69 6.71 2.87
N TRP A 148 -10.99 7.91 3.29
CA TRP A 148 -10.60 8.51 4.58
C TRP A 148 -11.69 9.41 5.13
N ASN A 149 -11.70 9.60 6.46
CA ASN A 149 -12.43 10.67 7.13
C ASN A 149 -11.45 11.80 7.51
N ALA A 150 -11.09 12.64 6.54
CA ALA A 150 -10.14 13.75 6.77
C ALA A 150 -10.63 14.83 7.75
N ARG A 151 -11.91 14.76 8.18
CA ARG A 151 -12.49 15.65 9.20
C ARG A 151 -12.40 15.09 10.62
N HIS A 152 -11.81 13.90 10.80
CA HIS A 152 -11.61 13.34 12.12
C HIS A 152 -10.87 14.35 13.02
N GLU A 153 -11.33 14.52 14.26
CA GLU A 153 -10.85 15.57 15.19
C GLU A 153 -9.35 15.51 15.48
N ASP A 154 -8.73 14.37 15.20
CA ASP A 154 -7.33 14.08 15.48
C ASP A 154 -6.47 13.95 14.20
N LEU A 155 -7.01 14.35 13.05
CA LEU A 155 -6.28 14.43 11.78
C LEU A 155 -6.00 15.87 11.36
N PRO A 156 -4.82 16.15 10.76
CA PRO A 156 -4.49 17.48 10.24
C PRO A 156 -5.19 17.75 8.90
N GLY A 157 -6.52 17.89 8.93
CA GLY A 157 -7.37 17.95 7.73
C GLY A 157 -6.97 19.03 6.73
N ASP A 158 -6.40 20.16 7.18
CA ASP A 158 -5.87 21.24 6.36
C ASP A 158 -4.62 20.84 5.55
N ARG A 159 -3.89 19.81 5.98
CA ARG A 159 -2.70 19.26 5.29
C ARG A 159 -3.03 18.07 4.38
N ILE A 160 -4.24 17.49 4.46
CA ILE A 160 -4.66 16.32 3.68
C ILE A 160 -5.25 16.76 2.33
N SER A 161 -4.79 16.16 1.24
CA SER A 161 -5.26 16.47 -0.12
C SER A 161 -5.48 15.21 -0.94
N LEU A 162 -6.71 14.98 -1.37
CA LEU A 162 -7.03 13.92 -2.34
C LEU A 162 -6.58 14.38 -3.74
N VAL A 163 -5.69 13.63 -4.36
CA VAL A 163 -5.09 13.98 -5.67
C VAL A 163 -5.54 13.06 -6.81
N HIS A 164 -6.14 11.92 -6.50
CA HIS A 164 -6.58 10.94 -7.49
C HIS A 164 -7.75 10.10 -6.99
N GLY A 165 -8.61 9.71 -7.93
CA GLY A 165 -9.79 8.88 -7.67
C GLY A 165 -10.88 9.59 -6.87
N SER A 166 -11.92 8.87 -6.55
CA SER A 166 -12.97 9.27 -5.60
C SER A 166 -13.02 8.24 -4.48
N PRO A 167 -13.28 8.64 -3.23
CA PRO A 167 -13.41 7.67 -2.15
C PRO A 167 -14.43 6.59 -2.47
N VAL A 168 -14.11 5.34 -2.14
CA VAL A 168 -15.06 4.22 -2.24
C VAL A 168 -16.20 4.48 -1.27
N ASP A 169 -17.43 4.42 -1.76
CA ASP A 169 -18.63 4.63 -0.95
C ASP A 169 -18.97 3.37 -0.15
N ALA A 170 -18.09 3.04 0.80
CA ALA A 170 -18.30 1.96 1.76
C ALA A 170 -17.60 2.32 3.08
N PRO A 171 -18.31 2.21 4.22
CA PRO A 171 -17.78 2.60 5.53
C PRO A 171 -16.43 1.98 5.85
N GLY A 172 -16.26 0.67 5.66
CA GLY A 172 -15.02 -0.04 5.96
C GLY A 172 -13.77 0.52 5.25
N TRP A 173 -13.88 1.05 4.02
CA TRP A 173 -12.75 1.71 3.36
C TRP A 173 -12.37 3.03 4.02
N ARG A 174 -13.36 3.78 4.47
CA ARG A 174 -13.14 5.05 5.17
C ARG A 174 -12.51 4.81 6.53
N GLU A 175 -13.07 3.86 7.29
CA GLU A 175 -12.55 3.46 8.61
C GLU A 175 -11.07 3.05 8.51
N HIS A 176 -10.75 2.21 7.52
CA HIS A 176 -9.41 1.69 7.32
C HIS A 176 -8.38 2.79 7.02
N GLY A 177 -8.61 3.62 6.01
CA GLY A 177 -7.67 4.69 5.69
C GLY A 177 -7.57 5.77 6.79
N THR A 178 -8.66 6.02 7.55
CA THR A 178 -8.61 6.91 8.71
C THR A 178 -7.71 6.33 9.80
N ALA A 179 -7.83 5.03 10.08
CA ALA A 179 -6.99 4.33 11.05
C ALA A 179 -5.51 4.38 10.65
N VAL A 180 -5.20 4.13 9.38
CA VAL A 180 -3.84 4.23 8.82
C VAL A 180 -3.26 5.63 8.99
N LEU A 181 -4.02 6.68 8.64
CA LEU A 181 -3.56 8.06 8.83
C LEU A 181 -3.33 8.40 10.30
N GLY A 182 -4.16 7.88 11.22
CA GLY A 182 -4.01 8.07 12.65
C GLY A 182 -2.67 7.60 13.18
N GLU A 183 -2.21 6.43 12.75
CA GLU A 183 -0.90 5.90 13.14
C GLU A 183 0.27 6.77 12.68
N VAL A 184 0.17 7.34 11.48
CA VAL A 184 1.27 8.09 10.87
C VAL A 184 1.25 9.56 11.24
N VAL A 185 0.09 10.23 11.12
CA VAL A 185 -0.02 11.70 11.16
C VAL A 185 -1.03 12.23 12.19
N GLY A 186 -1.54 11.39 13.09
CA GLY A 186 -2.41 11.85 14.19
C GLY A 186 -1.81 13.05 14.92
N ILE A 187 -2.65 14.04 15.26
CA ILE A 187 -2.20 15.32 15.81
C ILE A 187 -1.72 15.13 17.25
N ALA A 188 -0.54 15.64 17.58
CA ALA A 188 -0.03 15.66 18.96
C ALA A 188 -0.68 16.80 19.76
N ASN A 189 -1.94 16.62 20.16
CA ASN A 189 -2.77 17.64 20.81
C ASN A 189 -3.13 17.28 22.27
N GLY A 190 -2.65 16.15 22.79
CA GLY A 190 -2.89 15.68 24.16
C GLY A 190 -4.26 14.99 24.36
N ARG A 191 -4.95 14.64 23.28
CA ARG A 191 -6.16 13.80 23.26
C ARG A 191 -6.04 12.77 22.14
N GLY A 192 -6.91 11.76 22.16
CA GLY A 192 -6.90 10.70 21.16
C GLY A 192 -5.53 10.02 21.04
N VAL A 193 -5.04 9.87 19.83
CA VAL A 193 -3.74 9.25 19.51
C VAL A 193 -2.74 10.28 18.99
N THR A 194 -1.45 9.95 19.09
CA THR A 194 -0.38 10.75 18.49
C THR A 194 0.25 9.97 17.35
N GLY A 195 0.28 10.51 16.14
CA GLY A 195 0.96 9.91 15.01
C GLY A 195 2.46 9.76 15.22
N ILE A 196 3.07 8.79 14.55
CA ILE A 196 4.53 8.57 14.60
C ILE A 196 5.27 9.81 14.06
N ALA A 197 4.73 10.43 13.01
CA ALA A 197 5.30 11.59 12.34
C ALA A 197 4.25 12.73 12.23
N PRO A 198 3.79 13.31 13.35
CA PRO A 198 2.66 14.27 13.36
C PRO A 198 2.96 15.62 12.70
N ASP A 199 4.24 15.93 12.48
CA ASP A 199 4.68 17.19 11.89
C ASP A 199 4.99 17.08 10.39
N VAL A 200 4.56 16.00 9.73
CA VAL A 200 4.60 15.84 8.26
C VAL A 200 4.08 17.11 7.58
N GLU A 201 4.83 17.61 6.59
CA GLU A 201 4.52 18.88 5.94
C GLU A 201 3.21 18.82 5.14
N ARG A 202 2.95 17.70 4.46
CA ARG A 202 1.76 17.46 3.65
C ARG A 202 1.39 15.99 3.60
N VAL A 203 0.08 15.72 3.59
CA VAL A 203 -0.50 14.39 3.37
C VAL A 203 -1.21 14.37 2.02
N VAL A 204 -0.78 13.48 1.15
CA VAL A 204 -1.38 13.22 -0.16
C VAL A 204 -2.18 11.93 -0.07
N THR A 205 -3.42 11.93 -0.51
CA THR A 205 -4.24 10.72 -0.59
C THR A 205 -4.63 10.43 -2.03
N ALA A 206 -4.60 9.15 -2.42
CA ALA A 206 -5.04 8.70 -3.74
C ALA A 206 -5.93 7.47 -3.60
N SER A 207 -7.20 7.60 -4.05
CA SER A 207 -8.20 6.56 -3.90
C SER A 207 -8.22 5.61 -5.10
N ILE A 208 -8.44 4.31 -4.81
CA ILE A 208 -8.76 3.29 -5.82
C ILE A 208 -10.21 3.36 -6.30
N GLY A 209 -11.09 4.08 -5.61
CA GLY A 209 -12.46 4.30 -6.08
C GLY A 209 -12.46 5.06 -7.40
N SER A 210 -13.21 4.58 -8.37
CA SER A 210 -13.20 5.05 -9.77
C SER A 210 -11.85 4.95 -10.50
N SER A 211 -10.89 4.16 -9.97
CA SER A 211 -9.54 4.02 -10.54
C SER A 211 -8.95 2.64 -10.25
N THR A 212 -7.76 2.37 -10.76
CA THR A 212 -6.99 1.16 -10.46
C THR A 212 -5.94 1.43 -9.39
N SER A 213 -5.50 0.39 -8.68
CA SER A 213 -4.41 0.51 -7.70
C SER A 213 -3.13 1.06 -8.33
N ALA A 214 -2.76 0.56 -9.51
CA ALA A 214 -1.57 1.02 -10.23
C ALA A 214 -1.65 2.51 -10.61
N ALA A 215 -2.82 2.99 -11.05
CA ALA A 215 -3.02 4.40 -11.36
C ALA A 215 -2.99 5.27 -10.10
N ALA A 216 -3.62 4.84 -9.00
CA ALA A 216 -3.58 5.54 -7.73
C ALA A 216 -2.15 5.67 -7.18
N ILE A 217 -1.38 4.57 -7.20
CA ILE A 217 0.05 4.55 -6.82
C ILE A 217 0.84 5.55 -7.68
N ALA A 218 0.68 5.49 -9.01
CA ALA A 218 1.42 6.33 -9.94
C ALA A 218 1.09 7.83 -9.75
N GLU A 219 -0.16 8.19 -9.53
CA GLU A 219 -0.60 9.59 -9.34
C GLU A 219 -0.20 10.13 -7.96
N ALA A 220 -0.29 9.32 -6.89
CA ALA A 220 0.25 9.67 -5.59
C ALA A 220 1.76 9.94 -5.68
N ALA A 221 2.51 8.99 -6.26
CA ALA A 221 3.96 9.13 -6.45
C ALA A 221 4.35 10.37 -7.25
N ARG A 222 3.54 10.80 -8.23
CA ARG A 222 3.79 12.00 -9.04
C ARG A 222 3.81 13.29 -8.22
N GLN A 223 3.12 13.33 -7.08
CA GLN A 223 3.12 14.48 -6.17
C GLN A 223 4.39 14.54 -5.31
N LEU A 224 5.08 13.42 -5.16
CA LEU A 224 6.18 13.26 -4.23
C LEU A 224 7.55 13.52 -4.89
N ARG A 225 8.52 13.86 -4.07
CA ARG A 225 9.92 14.07 -4.42
C ARG A 225 10.80 13.01 -3.74
N ALA A 226 12.06 12.93 -4.11
CA ALA A 226 13.02 12.05 -3.44
C ALA A 226 13.03 12.29 -1.91
N GLY A 227 13.01 11.23 -1.13
CA GLY A 227 12.94 11.25 0.33
C GLY A 227 11.54 11.48 0.91
N ASP A 228 10.50 11.65 0.07
CA ASP A 228 9.11 11.55 0.54
C ASP A 228 8.69 10.08 0.64
N VAL A 229 7.62 9.80 1.40
CA VAL A 229 7.18 8.43 1.69
C VAL A 229 5.80 8.18 1.11
N LEU A 230 5.65 7.05 0.41
CA LEU A 230 4.39 6.54 -0.14
C LEU A 230 4.04 5.22 0.53
N LEU A 231 2.86 5.15 1.13
CA LEU A 231 2.29 3.95 1.72
C LEU A 231 1.24 3.35 0.78
N VAL A 232 1.29 2.04 0.60
CA VAL A 232 0.34 1.28 -0.22
C VAL A 232 -0.32 0.21 0.65
N GLU A 233 -1.54 0.50 1.08
CA GLU A 233 -2.31 -0.31 2.04
C GLU A 233 -3.27 -1.28 1.35
N LEU A 234 -2.88 -1.80 0.22
CA LEU A 234 -3.70 -2.62 -0.63
C LEU A 234 -3.19 -4.07 -0.70
N GLN A 235 -4.11 -5.00 -0.86
CA GLN A 235 -3.82 -6.40 -1.15
C GLN A 235 -4.75 -6.91 -2.24
N GLY A 236 -4.30 -7.88 -3.04
CA GLY A 236 -5.11 -8.47 -4.09
C GLY A 236 -5.24 -9.98 -3.95
N LEU A 237 -6.30 -10.57 -4.53
CA LEU A 237 -6.51 -12.02 -4.55
C LEU A 237 -5.59 -12.67 -5.58
N GLY A 238 -4.59 -13.41 -5.09
CA GLY A 238 -3.65 -14.15 -5.91
C GLY A 238 -4.20 -15.49 -6.45
N PRO A 239 -3.38 -16.26 -7.19
CA PRO A 239 -3.80 -17.48 -7.90
C PRO A 239 -4.42 -18.57 -7.04
N LEU A 240 -4.16 -18.59 -5.73
CA LEU A 240 -4.71 -19.57 -4.79
C LEU A 240 -5.90 -19.01 -3.99
N GLY A 241 -6.48 -17.88 -4.38
CA GLY A 241 -7.47 -17.18 -3.58
C GLY A 241 -6.94 -16.66 -2.24
N ARG A 242 -5.60 -16.46 -2.14
CA ARG A 242 -4.93 -15.88 -0.98
C ARG A 242 -4.53 -14.45 -1.28
N PHE A 243 -4.64 -13.57 -0.29
CA PHE A 243 -4.23 -12.18 -0.47
C PHE A 243 -2.71 -12.07 -0.63
N MET A 244 -2.30 -11.26 -1.61
CA MET A 244 -0.92 -11.03 -2.00
C MET A 244 -0.60 -9.52 -1.94
N PRO A 245 0.66 -9.11 -1.75
CA PRO A 245 1.07 -7.73 -1.94
C PRO A 245 0.79 -7.30 -3.38
N VAL A 246 0.41 -6.04 -3.59
CA VAL A 246 -0.05 -5.59 -4.92
C VAL A 246 1.06 -5.56 -5.97
N GLU A 247 2.33 -5.48 -5.59
CA GLU A 247 3.45 -5.62 -6.53
C GLU A 247 3.54 -7.01 -7.19
N TYR A 248 2.74 -7.99 -6.76
CA TYR A 248 2.60 -9.27 -7.46
C TYR A 248 2.10 -9.05 -8.89
N TRP A 249 1.24 -8.07 -9.14
CA TRP A 249 0.77 -7.67 -10.48
C TRP A 249 1.73 -6.65 -11.09
N ASP A 250 2.05 -6.86 -12.36
CA ASP A 250 3.16 -6.14 -13.01
C ASP A 250 2.89 -4.65 -13.22
N ASP A 251 1.63 -4.24 -13.36
CA ASP A 251 1.24 -2.82 -13.45
C ASP A 251 1.51 -2.07 -12.13
N ASN A 252 1.16 -2.69 -11.00
CA ASN A 252 1.47 -2.16 -9.67
C ASN A 252 2.98 -2.18 -9.41
N PHE A 253 3.66 -3.27 -9.79
CA PHE A 253 5.11 -3.35 -9.71
C PHE A 253 5.78 -2.22 -10.50
N ASP A 254 5.36 -1.98 -11.74
CA ASP A 254 5.92 -0.91 -12.58
C ASP A 254 5.65 0.49 -11.99
N ALA A 255 4.48 0.72 -11.40
CA ALA A 255 4.14 1.97 -10.71
C ALA A 255 5.04 2.19 -9.48
N ILE A 256 5.22 1.17 -8.65
CA ILE A 256 6.09 1.18 -7.47
C ILE A 256 7.55 1.38 -7.87
N ALA A 257 8.04 0.62 -8.85
CA ALA A 257 9.41 0.72 -9.33
C ALA A 257 9.71 2.11 -9.93
N ALA A 258 8.75 2.71 -10.64
CA ALA A 258 8.88 4.07 -11.14
C ALA A 258 8.95 5.11 -10.01
N ALA A 259 8.21 4.91 -8.91
CA ALA A 259 8.26 5.78 -7.74
C ALA A 259 9.63 5.67 -7.03
N THR A 260 10.09 4.45 -6.75
CA THR A 260 11.37 4.22 -6.06
C THR A 260 12.58 4.65 -6.89
N ALA A 261 12.53 4.51 -8.23
CA ALA A 261 13.55 5.01 -9.13
C ALA A 261 13.70 6.55 -9.09
N ARG A 262 12.65 7.27 -8.68
CA ARG A 262 12.69 8.72 -8.44
C ARG A 262 13.12 9.09 -7.03
N GLY A 263 13.44 8.13 -6.19
CA GLY A 263 13.87 8.33 -4.80
C GLY A 263 12.72 8.40 -3.78
N VAL A 264 11.47 8.11 -4.17
CA VAL A 264 10.34 8.00 -3.24
C VAL A 264 10.47 6.69 -2.45
N VAL A 265 10.40 6.76 -1.14
CA VAL A 265 10.40 5.57 -0.27
C VAL A 265 9.00 4.96 -0.30
N VAL A 266 8.85 3.78 -0.88
CA VAL A 266 7.56 3.09 -0.94
C VAL A 266 7.50 2.01 0.13
N ILE A 267 6.46 2.06 0.95
CA ILE A 267 6.11 1.04 1.95
C ILE A 267 4.88 0.29 1.44
N GLU A 268 4.89 -1.02 1.53
CA GLU A 268 3.81 -1.86 1.03
C GLU A 268 3.43 -2.94 2.05
N ALA A 269 2.13 -3.13 2.26
CA ALA A 269 1.61 -4.22 3.09
C ALA A 269 1.88 -5.58 2.43
N ALA A 270 2.41 -6.55 3.18
CA ALA A 270 2.69 -7.90 2.67
C ALA A 270 1.43 -8.68 2.29
N GLY A 271 0.26 -8.27 2.80
CA GLY A 271 -1.02 -8.92 2.60
C GLY A 271 -1.36 -9.98 3.67
N ASN A 272 -2.67 -10.18 3.85
CA ASN A 272 -3.25 -11.04 4.91
C ASN A 272 -3.63 -12.44 4.39
N GLY A 273 -2.82 -13.02 3.50
CA GLY A 273 -3.07 -14.33 2.90
C GLY A 273 -2.57 -15.53 3.71
N GLY A 274 -1.71 -15.33 4.72
CA GLY A 274 -0.99 -16.40 5.40
C GLY A 274 -0.09 -17.19 4.45
N GLU A 275 0.35 -16.59 3.36
CA GLU A 275 0.94 -17.27 2.20
C GLU A 275 2.46 -17.13 2.18
N ASN A 276 3.12 -18.22 1.76
CA ASN A 276 4.55 -18.23 1.49
C ASN A 276 4.84 -17.60 0.12
N LEU A 277 5.41 -16.39 0.10
CA LEU A 277 5.70 -15.64 -1.10
C LEU A 277 6.85 -16.24 -1.95
N ASP A 278 7.63 -17.16 -1.39
CA ASP A 278 8.74 -17.85 -2.08
C ASP A 278 8.30 -19.06 -2.91
N ARG A 279 6.99 -19.39 -2.95
CA ARG A 279 6.51 -20.57 -3.67
C ARG A 279 6.84 -20.51 -5.16
N ALA A 280 7.29 -21.61 -5.72
CA ALA A 280 7.62 -21.74 -7.15
C ALA A 280 6.45 -21.36 -8.09
N LEU A 281 5.20 -21.52 -7.60
CA LEU A 281 3.98 -21.14 -8.30
C LEU A 281 4.00 -19.66 -8.74
N TYR A 282 4.59 -18.78 -7.93
CA TYR A 282 4.67 -17.35 -8.22
C TYR A 282 5.78 -16.99 -9.22
N ARG A 283 6.48 -17.99 -9.77
CA ARG A 283 7.48 -17.86 -10.85
C ARG A 283 8.57 -16.82 -10.53
N GLY A 284 8.79 -16.54 -9.25
CA GLY A 284 9.77 -15.57 -8.78
C GLY A 284 9.35 -14.10 -8.95
N LYS A 285 8.05 -13.83 -9.15
CA LYS A 285 7.52 -12.45 -9.19
C LYS A 285 7.79 -11.65 -7.89
N LEU A 286 7.97 -12.36 -6.78
CA LEU A 286 8.30 -11.80 -5.47
C LEU A 286 9.74 -12.14 -5.01
N ASP A 287 10.61 -12.55 -5.93
CA ASP A 287 12.03 -12.79 -5.67
C ASP A 287 12.85 -11.57 -6.06
N ARG A 288 13.35 -10.82 -5.09
CA ARG A 288 14.18 -9.62 -5.31
C ARG A 288 15.41 -9.86 -6.17
N LYS A 289 15.91 -11.09 -6.26
CA LYS A 289 17.04 -11.41 -7.16
C LYS A 289 16.64 -11.42 -8.62
N LYS A 290 15.34 -11.55 -8.91
CA LYS A 290 14.79 -11.55 -10.27
C LYS A 290 14.22 -10.19 -10.64
N ARG A 291 13.49 -9.56 -9.70
CA ARG A 291 12.97 -8.20 -9.84
C ARG A 291 12.84 -7.55 -8.46
N ASP A 292 13.25 -6.31 -8.33
CA ASP A 292 13.13 -5.52 -7.11
C ASP A 292 12.42 -4.20 -7.45
N SER A 293 11.22 -4.00 -6.94
CA SER A 293 10.49 -2.75 -7.09
C SER A 293 11.12 -1.59 -6.32
N GLY A 294 12.02 -1.90 -5.38
CA GLY A 294 12.59 -0.94 -4.44
C GLY A 294 11.73 -0.69 -3.20
N ALA A 295 10.48 -1.17 -3.17
CA ALA A 295 9.60 -1.04 -2.01
C ALA A 295 10.11 -1.81 -0.78
N ILE A 296 9.66 -1.37 0.39
CA ILE A 296 9.81 -2.05 1.68
C ILE A 296 8.50 -2.79 1.96
N VAL A 297 8.51 -4.11 1.89
CA VAL A 297 7.33 -4.94 2.16
C VAL A 297 7.27 -5.30 3.64
N VAL A 298 6.12 -5.03 4.26
CA VAL A 298 5.94 -5.10 5.71
C VAL A 298 5.02 -6.25 6.11
N GLY A 299 5.53 -7.15 6.93
CA GLY A 299 4.76 -8.24 7.54
C GLY A 299 4.14 -7.85 8.88
N ALA A 300 3.10 -8.59 9.27
CA ALA A 300 2.41 -8.42 10.54
C ALA A 300 3.07 -9.29 11.63
N GLY A 301 3.73 -8.65 12.58
CA GLY A 301 4.33 -9.25 13.77
C GLY A 301 3.45 -9.11 15.00
N ALA A 302 3.55 -10.07 15.92
CA ALA A 302 2.83 -10.02 17.18
C ALA A 302 3.37 -8.90 18.08
N PRO A 303 2.49 -8.08 18.68
CA PRO A 303 2.88 -7.15 19.74
C PRO A 303 3.22 -7.91 21.04
N PRO A 304 3.95 -7.29 21.97
CA PRO A 304 4.22 -7.90 23.27
C PRO A 304 2.93 -8.11 24.09
N ARG A 305 2.92 -9.13 24.97
CA ARG A 305 1.86 -9.39 25.97
C ARG A 305 0.48 -9.78 25.39
N THR A 306 0.40 -10.33 24.20
CA THR A 306 -0.86 -10.70 23.54
C THR A 306 -1.15 -12.23 23.50
N GLY A 307 -0.42 -13.01 24.27
CA GLY A 307 -0.50 -14.49 24.21
C GLY A 307 0.30 -15.09 23.06
N PHE A 308 0.86 -14.30 22.16
CA PHE A 308 1.84 -14.69 21.17
C PHE A 308 3.26 -14.32 21.62
N SER A 309 4.29 -15.00 21.10
CA SER A 309 5.66 -14.54 21.26
C SER A 309 5.81 -13.19 20.56
N ASP A 310 6.26 -12.16 21.28
CA ASP A 310 6.52 -10.84 20.70
C ASP A 310 7.39 -10.95 19.45
N ARG A 311 7.07 -10.18 18.40
CA ARG A 311 7.71 -10.22 17.06
C ARG A 311 7.60 -11.55 16.30
N ALA A 312 6.81 -12.52 16.77
CA ALA A 312 6.48 -13.68 15.96
C ALA A 312 5.53 -13.29 14.83
N ARG A 313 5.60 -13.99 13.70
CA ARG A 313 4.64 -13.83 12.61
C ARG A 313 3.21 -14.13 13.09
N LEU A 314 2.28 -13.27 12.77
CA LEU A 314 0.85 -13.55 12.92
C LEU A 314 0.37 -14.44 11.77
N ASP A 315 -0.53 -15.37 12.06
CA ASP A 315 -0.93 -16.45 11.14
C ASP A 315 -1.43 -15.96 9.77
N PHE A 316 -2.12 -14.83 9.74
CA PHE A 316 -2.62 -14.22 8.52
C PHE A 316 -1.54 -13.52 7.69
N SER A 317 -0.43 -13.09 8.29
CA SER A 317 0.63 -12.37 7.55
C SER A 317 1.26 -13.26 6.49
N ASN A 318 1.37 -12.74 5.27
CA ASN A 318 2.26 -13.31 4.29
C ASN A 318 3.71 -13.26 4.77
N TYR A 319 4.54 -14.16 4.27
CA TYR A 319 5.92 -14.35 4.70
C TYR A 319 6.82 -14.84 3.55
N GLY A 320 8.11 -14.75 3.75
CA GLY A 320 9.11 -15.19 2.78
C GLY A 320 10.20 -14.14 2.56
N THR A 321 11.15 -14.42 1.66
CA THR A 321 12.34 -13.58 1.44
C THR A 321 12.02 -12.18 0.89
N ARG A 322 10.78 -11.98 0.39
CA ARG A 322 10.32 -10.67 -0.07
C ARG A 322 9.96 -9.72 1.06
N VAL A 323 9.54 -10.23 2.21
CA VAL A 323 9.17 -9.39 3.36
C VAL A 323 10.44 -8.87 4.03
N ASP A 324 10.53 -7.56 4.19
CA ASP A 324 11.74 -6.87 4.62
C ASP A 324 11.79 -6.64 6.13
N VAL A 325 10.68 -6.16 6.69
CA VAL A 325 10.54 -5.77 8.09
C VAL A 325 9.12 -6.04 8.57
N GLN A 326 8.87 -5.87 9.88
CA GLN A 326 7.55 -6.06 10.47
C GLN A 326 7.14 -4.87 11.34
N GLY A 327 5.83 -4.63 11.43
CA GLY A 327 5.20 -3.80 12.46
C GLY A 327 4.25 -4.62 13.34
N TRP A 328 3.59 -3.98 14.31
CA TRP A 328 2.50 -4.62 15.04
C TRP A 328 1.33 -4.92 14.12
N GLY A 329 0.90 -6.17 14.06
CA GLY A 329 -0.22 -6.60 13.24
C GLY A 329 -1.52 -6.80 14.00
N ARG A 330 -1.60 -6.46 15.29
CA ARG A 330 -2.80 -6.53 16.12
C ARG A 330 -2.72 -5.53 17.26
N ARG A 331 -3.90 -5.16 17.80
CA ARG A 331 -4.07 -4.31 18.97
C ARG A 331 -3.34 -2.98 18.80
N VAL A 332 -3.52 -2.38 17.65
CA VAL A 332 -2.97 -1.07 17.34
C VAL A 332 -4.00 0.00 17.66
N ALA A 333 -3.66 0.87 18.60
CA ALA A 333 -4.49 2.00 18.97
C ALA A 333 -4.37 3.10 17.92
N THR A 334 -5.51 3.48 17.31
CA THR A 334 -5.59 4.49 16.25
C THR A 334 -7.00 5.05 16.12
N LEU A 335 -7.30 5.71 15.00
CA LEU A 335 -8.56 6.39 14.73
C LEU A 335 -9.61 5.45 14.11
N ASP A 336 -10.88 5.90 14.14
CA ASP A 336 -12.06 5.28 13.57
C ASP A 336 -12.43 3.93 14.20
N TYR A 337 -13.18 3.06 13.50
CA TYR A 337 -13.81 1.80 13.93
C TYR A 337 -14.77 1.94 15.12
N GLY A 338 -14.32 2.44 16.26
CA GLY A 338 -15.20 2.81 17.38
C GLY A 338 -15.31 1.74 18.47
N ASP A 339 -14.40 0.77 18.55
CA ASP A 339 -14.36 -0.21 19.65
C ASP A 339 -13.76 0.35 20.95
N LEU A 340 -12.92 1.37 20.87
CA LEU A 340 -12.38 2.09 22.03
C LEU A 340 -13.22 3.31 22.40
N GLN A 341 -13.67 4.08 21.41
CA GLN A 341 -14.59 5.21 21.58
C GLN A 341 -15.49 5.30 20.35
N ARG A 342 -16.81 5.28 20.59
CA ARG A 342 -17.83 5.49 19.57
C ARG A 342 -18.69 6.69 19.97
N CYS A 343 -18.79 7.66 19.10
CA CYS A 343 -19.76 8.74 19.24
C CYS A 343 -20.93 8.45 18.30
N ASP A 344 -22.17 8.53 18.82
CA ASP A 344 -23.42 8.30 18.08
C ASP A 344 -23.69 9.41 17.08
N ASP A 345 -22.70 9.74 16.25
CA ASP A 345 -22.85 10.64 15.13
C ASP A 345 -22.46 9.95 13.83
N ASP A 346 -23.21 10.25 12.77
CA ASP A 346 -22.99 9.71 11.44
C ASP A 346 -21.64 10.16 10.83
N THR A 347 -20.93 11.09 11.49
CA THR A 347 -19.70 11.68 10.96
C THR A 347 -18.48 10.86 11.28
N ARG A 348 -18.49 10.08 12.38
CA ARG A 348 -17.36 9.29 12.90
C ARG A 348 -16.09 10.11 13.15
N GLU A 349 -16.23 11.41 13.31
CA GLU A 349 -15.09 12.34 13.49
C GLU A 349 -14.40 12.15 14.86
N ARG A 350 -14.98 11.33 15.74
CA ARG A 350 -14.52 11.07 17.10
C ARG A 350 -14.51 9.57 17.45
N HIS A 351 -14.37 8.68 16.47
CA HIS A 351 -14.25 7.25 16.71
C HIS A 351 -12.76 6.87 16.87
N TYR A 352 -12.49 5.96 17.80
CA TYR A 352 -11.15 5.44 18.07
C TYR A 352 -11.21 3.93 18.31
N THR A 353 -10.12 3.24 17.98
CA THR A 353 -9.95 1.80 18.15
C THR A 353 -8.64 1.48 18.89
N ASP A 354 -8.57 0.37 19.61
CA ASP A 354 -7.32 -0.27 20.05
C ASP A 354 -7.19 -1.71 19.53
N GLU A 355 -8.03 -2.09 18.57
CA GLU A 355 -8.06 -3.43 17.95
C GLU A 355 -7.68 -3.43 16.46
N PHE A 356 -7.21 -2.30 15.89
CA PHE A 356 -6.80 -2.27 14.50
C PHE A 356 -5.73 -3.33 14.22
N SER A 357 -5.88 -4.07 13.12
CA SER A 357 -5.07 -5.26 12.83
C SER A 357 -4.87 -5.48 11.33
N GLY A 358 -3.97 -6.40 11.00
CA GLY A 358 -3.58 -6.72 9.63
C GLY A 358 -2.12 -6.39 9.33
N THR A 359 -1.69 -6.66 8.12
CA THR A 359 -0.47 -6.05 7.57
C THR A 359 -0.67 -4.55 7.39
N SER A 360 -1.94 -4.11 7.32
CA SER A 360 -2.35 -2.71 7.24
C SER A 360 -2.20 -1.93 8.56
N SER A 361 -2.10 -2.58 9.72
CA SER A 361 -1.67 -1.92 10.95
C SER A 361 -0.15 -1.97 11.15
N ALA A 362 0.53 -2.86 10.45
CA ALA A 362 1.97 -3.02 10.53
C ALA A 362 2.74 -2.04 9.62
N SER A 363 2.23 -1.81 8.42
CA SER A 363 2.91 -0.97 7.40
C SER A 363 2.89 0.53 7.72
N PRO A 364 1.83 1.13 8.31
CA PRO A 364 1.87 2.54 8.74
C PRO A 364 2.94 2.80 9.80
N ILE A 365 3.16 1.84 10.71
CA ILE A 365 4.24 1.94 11.71
C ILE A 365 5.61 2.07 11.04
N VAL A 366 5.84 1.27 9.99
CA VAL A 366 7.09 1.32 9.22
C VAL A 366 7.16 2.58 8.36
N ALA A 367 6.03 3.05 7.81
CA ALA A 367 5.97 4.30 7.07
C ALA A 367 6.34 5.50 7.95
N GLY A 368 5.78 5.56 9.17
CA GLY A 368 6.15 6.58 10.15
C GLY A 368 7.64 6.52 10.52
N ALA A 369 8.19 5.32 10.70
CA ALA A 369 9.63 5.15 10.93
C ALA A 369 10.48 5.66 9.75
N ALA A 370 10.08 5.37 8.52
CA ALA A 370 10.77 5.85 7.32
C ALA A 370 10.71 7.38 7.19
N ILE A 371 9.56 8.00 7.52
CA ILE A 371 9.39 9.46 7.53
C ILE A 371 10.37 10.10 8.52
N LEU A 372 10.46 9.56 9.75
CA LEU A 372 11.36 10.09 10.78
C LEU A 372 12.83 9.94 10.36
N LEU A 373 13.21 8.82 9.72
CA LEU A 373 14.57 8.65 9.19
C LEU A 373 14.89 9.66 8.08
N GLU A 374 13.99 9.85 7.12
CA GLU A 374 14.19 10.78 6.01
C GLU A 374 14.20 12.23 6.47
N SER A 375 13.34 12.60 7.42
CA SER A 375 13.32 13.93 7.98
C SER A 375 14.66 14.26 8.69
N LEU A 376 15.14 13.39 9.59
CA LEU A 376 16.41 13.55 10.26
C LEU A 376 17.64 13.45 9.34
N ALA A 377 17.56 12.65 8.28
CA ALA A 377 18.57 12.57 7.23
C ALA A 377 18.46 13.71 6.21
N GLN A 378 17.57 14.67 6.40
CA GLN A 378 17.30 15.77 5.45
C GLN A 378 16.98 15.26 4.03
N ARG A 379 16.27 14.13 3.92
CA ARG A 379 15.82 13.48 2.68
C ARG A 379 16.96 13.07 1.74
N THR A 380 18.07 12.65 2.31
CA THR A 380 19.28 12.26 1.55
C THR A 380 19.43 10.76 1.37
N LEU A 381 18.57 9.94 2.01
CA LEU A 381 18.63 8.50 1.86
C LEU A 381 17.90 8.05 0.58
N SER A 382 18.47 7.07 -0.11
CA SER A 382 17.75 6.38 -1.17
C SER A 382 16.80 5.34 -0.56
N PRO A 383 15.72 4.93 -1.29
CA PRO A 383 14.80 3.89 -0.80
C PRO A 383 15.51 2.59 -0.37
N VAL A 384 16.56 2.20 -1.10
CA VAL A 384 17.38 1.02 -0.75
C VAL A 384 18.15 1.22 0.55
N GLN A 385 18.63 2.44 0.83
CA GLN A 385 19.30 2.76 2.09
C GLN A 385 18.33 2.76 3.25
N VAL A 386 17.13 3.34 3.11
CA VAL A 386 16.09 3.29 4.14
C VAL A 386 15.73 1.84 4.46
N ARG A 387 15.46 1.02 3.43
CA ARG A 387 15.19 -0.42 3.58
C ARG A 387 16.32 -1.14 4.33
N ALA A 388 17.55 -0.90 3.92
CA ALA A 388 18.71 -1.55 4.54
C ALA A 388 18.91 -1.14 6.00
N VAL A 389 18.72 0.14 6.32
CA VAL A 389 18.87 0.65 7.70
C VAL A 389 17.78 0.09 8.61
N LEU A 390 16.50 0.14 8.19
CA LEU A 390 15.38 -0.39 8.97
C LEU A 390 15.52 -1.90 9.23
N ALA A 391 15.98 -2.66 8.23
CA ALA A 391 16.19 -4.09 8.37
C ALA A 391 17.42 -4.43 9.25
N ALA A 392 18.52 -3.68 9.11
CA ALA A 392 19.76 -3.97 9.84
C ALA A 392 19.72 -3.54 11.31
N ALA A 393 19.02 -2.45 11.62
CA ALA A 393 18.92 -1.89 12.96
C ALA A 393 17.76 -2.50 13.79
N GLY A 394 16.86 -3.27 13.16
CA GLY A 394 15.64 -3.74 13.80
C GLY A 394 15.85 -4.87 14.83
N SER A 395 14.91 -4.96 15.76
CA SER A 395 14.80 -6.07 16.72
C SER A 395 14.43 -7.38 16.01
N PRO A 396 15.20 -8.48 16.14
CA PRO A 396 15.00 -9.70 15.37
C PRO A 396 13.61 -10.33 15.54
N GLN A 397 13.10 -10.93 14.48
CA GLN A 397 11.91 -11.79 14.53
C GLN A 397 12.11 -12.93 15.54
N THR A 398 11.05 -13.29 16.26
CA THR A 398 10.99 -14.45 17.16
C THR A 398 10.07 -15.54 16.61
N GLY A 399 9.88 -16.62 17.38
CA GLY A 399 9.01 -17.72 16.99
C GLY A 399 9.57 -18.51 15.80
N ASN A 400 8.70 -18.84 14.82
CA ASN A 400 9.11 -19.58 13.63
C ASN A 400 9.79 -18.68 12.60
N THR A 401 11.10 -18.49 12.69
CA THR A 401 11.88 -17.66 11.77
C THR A 401 12.02 -18.22 10.34
N ARG A 402 11.58 -19.47 10.09
CA ARG A 402 11.46 -19.99 8.71
C ARG A 402 10.32 -19.33 7.96
N GLU A 403 9.33 -18.81 8.67
CA GLU A 403 8.26 -17.97 8.14
C GLU A 403 8.66 -16.50 8.28
N HIS A 404 9.64 -16.12 7.49
CA HIS A 404 10.33 -14.83 7.58
C HIS A 404 9.39 -13.65 7.32
N ILE A 405 9.37 -12.70 8.26
CA ILE A 405 8.71 -11.39 8.12
C ILE A 405 9.65 -10.22 8.47
N GLY A 406 10.93 -10.48 8.66
CA GLY A 406 11.92 -9.48 9.02
C GLY A 406 11.89 -9.01 10.48
N PRO A 407 12.83 -8.12 10.85
CA PRO A 407 12.89 -7.51 12.19
C PRO A 407 11.85 -6.40 12.34
N ARG A 408 11.49 -6.06 13.59
CA ARG A 408 10.78 -4.82 13.91
C ARG A 408 11.78 -3.67 13.94
N PRO A 409 11.58 -2.54 13.22
CA PRO A 409 12.49 -1.39 13.25
C PRO A 409 12.79 -0.90 14.67
N ASP A 410 14.02 -0.40 14.85
CA ASP A 410 14.49 0.29 16.05
C ASP A 410 15.09 1.63 15.61
N LEU A 411 14.37 2.71 15.85
CA LEU A 411 14.79 4.04 15.39
C LEU A 411 16.00 4.58 16.15
N ALA A 412 16.21 4.18 17.41
CA ALA A 412 17.40 4.60 18.14
C ALA A 412 18.67 4.05 17.49
N GLU A 413 18.67 2.76 17.16
CA GLU A 413 19.84 2.13 16.50
C GLU A 413 19.95 2.56 15.03
N ALA A 414 18.83 2.69 14.31
CA ALA A 414 18.81 3.15 12.92
C ALA A 414 19.44 4.55 12.76
N LEU A 415 19.05 5.50 13.60
CA LEU A 415 19.58 6.86 13.60
C LEU A 415 21.06 6.87 13.96
N SER A 416 21.45 6.09 14.97
CA SER A 416 22.85 5.92 15.35
C SER A 416 23.71 5.34 14.20
N ALA A 417 23.15 4.42 13.41
CA ALA A 417 23.84 3.85 12.25
C ALA A 417 24.07 4.88 11.14
N ILE A 418 23.07 5.73 10.87
CA ILE A 418 23.20 6.84 9.90
C ILE A 418 24.28 7.83 10.34
N GLU A 419 24.25 8.26 11.60
CA GLU A 419 25.24 9.18 12.18
C GLU A 419 26.67 8.63 12.07
N ARG A 420 26.87 7.35 12.41
CA ARG A 420 28.17 6.67 12.25
C ARG A 420 28.66 6.62 10.81
N SER A 421 27.74 6.41 9.86
CA SER A 421 28.06 6.39 8.42
C SER A 421 28.49 7.78 7.93
N ALA A 422 27.77 8.83 8.32
CA ALA A 422 28.09 10.21 7.96
C ALA A 422 29.46 10.68 8.51
N MET A 423 29.84 10.21 9.71
CA MET A 423 31.16 10.51 10.29
C MET A 423 32.33 9.82 9.56
N ARG A 424 32.09 8.66 8.94
CA ARG A 424 33.11 7.91 8.19
C ARG A 424 33.34 8.45 6.77
N SER A 425 32.40 9.22 6.26
CA SER A 425 32.43 9.81 4.92
C SER A 425 33.03 11.23 4.89
N ARG A 426 33.33 11.80 6.05
CA ARG A 426 34.05 13.07 6.24
C ARG A 426 35.53 12.81 6.51
#